data_ea2b54c6a523fb929292b84e8cd057f4
#
_entry.id   ea2b54c6a523fb929292b84e8cd057f4
#
_cell.length_a   1.000
_cell.length_b   1.000
_cell.length_c   1.000
_cell.angle_alpha   90.00
_cell.angle_beta   90.00
_cell.angle_gamma   90.00
#
_symmetry.space_group_name_H-M   'P 1'
#
loop_
_entity.id
_entity.type
_entity.pdbx_description
1 polymer ?
#
loop_
_entity_poly.entity_id
_entity_poly.type
_entity_poly.pdbx_seq_one_letter_code
_entity_poly.pdbx_strand_id
1 'polypeptide(L)'
;MIFSTKIAIVLLDELEIWQKLNVTAFLTSGIIGKFPDLIGDPYKDGSGIFYSSLNREPVIVLEANNELLKLIHKRAVDRSVEISIYIKDMFATGHDEANRETVSSHETDTLPLVGLALREERKIVDKITKGAKLHS
;
A
#
# COMPACT_ATOMS: atom_id res chain seq x y z
N MET A 1 -7.06 -4.29 21.07
CA MET A 1 -8.24 -4.10 20.19
C MET A 1 -8.10 -4.89 18.91
N ILE A 2 -9.14 -5.59 18.50
CA ILE A 2 -9.16 -6.35 17.25
C ILE A 2 -9.96 -5.56 16.22
N PHE A 3 -9.34 -5.27 15.08
CA PHE A 3 -9.99 -4.58 13.98
C PHE A 3 -10.67 -5.58 13.04
N SER A 4 -11.86 -5.24 12.55
CA SER A 4 -12.56 -6.03 11.53
C SER A 4 -11.93 -5.86 10.15
N THR A 5 -11.18 -4.79 9.95
CA THR A 5 -10.45 -4.46 8.73
C THR A 5 -8.97 -4.77 8.86
N LYS A 6 -8.29 -4.85 7.74
CA LYS A 6 -6.86 -5.13 7.69
C LYS A 6 -6.21 -4.27 6.61
N ILE A 7 -5.07 -3.67 6.95
CA ILE A 7 -4.26 -2.93 6.00
C ILE A 7 -3.09 -3.81 5.59
N ALA A 8 -2.94 -4.04 4.30
CA ALA A 8 -1.81 -4.80 3.78
C ALA A 8 -1.11 -4.01 2.67
N ILE A 9 0.21 -4.01 2.72
CA ILE A 9 1.07 -3.47 1.67
C ILE A 9 1.82 -4.66 1.08
N VAL A 10 1.81 -4.79 -0.25
CA VAL A 10 2.53 -5.86 -0.94
C VAL A 10 3.60 -5.23 -1.81
N LEU A 11 4.85 -5.58 -1.58
CA LEU A 11 6.00 -5.06 -2.29
C LEU A 11 6.60 -6.12 -3.21
N LEU A 12 7.09 -5.69 -4.36
CA LEU A 12 7.89 -6.53 -5.24
C LEU A 12 9.18 -6.91 -4.49
N ASP A 13 9.52 -8.18 -4.46
CA ASP A 13 10.63 -8.71 -3.67
C ASP A 13 12.03 -8.25 -4.17
N GLU A 14 12.16 -7.95 -5.45
CA GLU A 14 13.43 -7.58 -6.08
C GLU A 14 13.76 -6.08 -6.06
N LEU A 15 13.08 -5.28 -5.25
CA LEU A 15 13.40 -3.86 -5.13
C LEU A 15 14.62 -3.62 -4.24
N GLU A 16 15.32 -2.52 -4.50
CA GLU A 16 16.32 -2.00 -3.58
C GLU A 16 15.66 -1.61 -2.25
N ILE A 17 16.41 -1.64 -1.16
CA ILE A 17 15.87 -1.32 0.17
C ILE A 17 15.24 0.07 0.19
N TRP A 18 15.94 1.09 -0.35
CA TRP A 18 15.39 2.45 -0.35
C TRP A 18 14.10 2.56 -1.16
N GLN A 19 13.98 1.76 -2.25
CA GLN A 19 12.76 1.72 -3.04
C GLN A 19 11.60 1.13 -2.25
N LYS A 20 11.84 0.05 -1.52
CA LYS A 20 10.83 -0.58 -0.66
C LYS A 20 10.31 0.40 0.39
N LEU A 21 11.20 1.12 1.02
CA LEU A 21 10.85 2.11 2.04
C LEU A 21 10.04 3.26 1.45
N ASN A 22 10.47 3.76 0.30
CA ASN A 22 9.79 4.85 -0.40
C ASN A 22 8.39 4.44 -0.87
N VAL A 23 8.27 3.28 -1.49
CA VAL A 23 6.98 2.74 -1.97
C VAL A 23 6.02 2.54 -0.79
N THR A 24 6.51 1.98 0.31
CA THR A 24 5.70 1.78 1.52
C THR A 24 5.13 3.10 2.04
N ALA A 25 5.95 4.14 2.10
CA ALA A 25 5.52 5.46 2.56
C ALA A 25 4.43 6.05 1.66
N PHE A 26 4.63 6.00 0.34
CA PHE A 26 3.64 6.50 -0.61
C PHE A 26 2.33 5.72 -0.56
N LEU A 27 2.40 4.40 -0.54
CA LEU A 27 1.20 3.55 -0.50
C LEU A 27 0.39 3.78 0.77
N THR A 28 1.08 3.95 1.91
CA THR A 28 0.42 4.26 3.18
C THR A 28 -0.34 5.58 3.09
N SER A 29 0.22 6.58 2.41
CA SER A 29 -0.46 7.86 2.24
C SER A 29 -1.79 7.71 1.48
N GLY A 30 -1.83 6.80 0.49
CA GLY A 30 -3.06 6.51 -0.24
C GLY A 30 -4.13 5.87 0.63
N ILE A 31 -3.76 4.98 1.53
CA ILE A 31 -4.68 4.36 2.49
C ILE A 31 -5.24 5.43 3.44
N ILE A 32 -4.37 6.26 4.01
CA ILE A 32 -4.80 7.32 4.94
C ILE A 32 -5.67 8.35 4.22
N GLY A 33 -5.32 8.71 2.99
CA GLY A 33 -6.12 9.65 2.20
C GLY A 33 -7.52 9.14 1.93
N LYS A 34 -7.68 7.85 1.68
CA LYS A 34 -8.99 7.22 1.46
C LYS A 34 -9.77 7.05 2.78
N PHE A 35 -9.07 6.77 3.88
CA PHE A 35 -9.66 6.49 5.19
C PHE A 35 -9.09 7.46 6.25
N PRO A 36 -9.42 8.77 6.19
CA PRO A 36 -8.82 9.74 7.10
C PRO A 36 -9.12 9.48 8.58
N ASP A 37 -10.19 8.77 8.88
CA ASP A 37 -10.56 8.40 10.25
C ASP A 37 -9.56 7.42 10.89
N LEU A 38 -8.63 6.88 10.12
CA LEU A 38 -7.55 6.05 10.65
C LEU A 38 -6.57 6.84 11.52
N ILE A 39 -6.49 8.15 11.35
CA ILE A 39 -5.59 8.98 12.16
C ILE A 39 -6.17 9.12 13.55
N GLY A 40 -5.37 8.75 14.55
CA GLY A 40 -5.76 8.80 15.94
C GLY A 40 -5.48 10.16 16.59
N ASP A 41 -5.37 10.15 17.91
CA ASP A 41 -5.06 11.34 18.70
C ASP A 41 -3.56 11.63 18.67
N PRO A 42 -3.16 12.89 18.91
CA PRO A 42 -1.75 13.23 19.07
C PRO A 42 -1.10 12.45 20.20
N TYR A 43 0.18 12.19 20.07
CA TYR A 43 0.96 11.56 21.13
C TYR A 43 1.50 12.64 22.07
N LYS A 44 1.60 12.29 23.34
CA LYS A 44 2.15 13.17 24.37
C LYS A 44 3.18 12.38 25.17
N ASP A 45 4.41 12.89 25.29
CA ASP A 45 5.43 12.21 26.07
C ASP A 45 5.26 12.46 27.59
N GLY A 46 6.10 11.83 28.38
CA GLY A 46 6.07 11.95 29.85
C GLY A 46 6.36 13.35 30.38
N SER A 47 6.93 14.22 29.55
CA SER A 47 7.26 15.61 29.90
C SER A 47 6.22 16.61 29.40
N GLY A 48 5.20 16.14 28.69
CA GLY A 48 4.10 16.99 28.21
C GLY A 48 4.29 17.55 26.81
N ILE A 49 5.27 17.08 26.03
CA ILE A 49 5.46 17.50 24.64
C ILE A 49 4.54 16.68 23.76
N PHE A 50 3.87 17.37 22.82
CA PHE A 50 2.96 16.73 21.86
C PHE A 50 3.67 16.39 20.55
N TYR A 51 3.28 15.27 19.96
CA TYR A 51 3.74 14.80 18.65
C TYR A 51 2.55 14.48 17.77
N SER A 52 2.77 14.49 16.46
CA SER A 52 1.73 14.26 15.48
C SER A 52 1.08 12.90 15.61
N SER A 53 -0.21 12.85 15.29
CA SER A 53 -1.00 11.61 15.26
C SER A 53 -0.51 10.66 14.18
N LEU A 54 -0.71 9.37 14.42
CA LEU A 54 -0.41 8.31 13.46
C LEU A 54 -1.66 7.47 13.20
N ASN A 55 -1.56 6.60 12.21
CA ASN A 55 -2.57 5.60 11.91
C ASN A 55 -2.79 4.67 13.11
N ARG A 56 -4.06 4.43 13.45
CA ARG A 56 -4.46 3.59 14.60
C ARG A 56 -4.43 2.10 14.32
N GLU A 57 -4.49 1.69 13.05
CA GLU A 57 -4.63 0.30 12.65
C GLU A 57 -3.27 -0.29 12.26
N PRO A 58 -2.93 -1.51 12.69
CA PRO A 58 -1.68 -2.14 12.27
C PRO A 58 -1.57 -2.27 10.75
N VAL A 59 -0.36 -2.12 10.24
CA VAL A 59 -0.05 -2.26 8.82
C VAL A 59 0.82 -3.49 8.64
N ILE A 60 0.38 -4.43 7.79
CA ILE A 60 1.14 -5.63 7.47
C ILE A 60 1.84 -5.41 6.14
N VAL A 61 3.15 -5.64 6.11
CA VAL A 61 3.94 -5.53 4.88
C VAL A 61 4.29 -6.93 4.39
N LEU A 62 3.89 -7.22 3.17
CA LEU A 62 4.09 -8.50 2.51
C LEU A 62 5.01 -8.33 1.31
N GLU A 63 5.62 -9.42 0.86
CA GLU A 63 6.40 -9.42 -0.37
C GLU A 63 5.86 -10.45 -1.35
N ALA A 64 6.05 -10.19 -2.63
CA ALA A 64 5.62 -11.06 -3.72
C ALA A 64 6.55 -10.91 -4.90
N ASN A 65 6.68 -11.97 -5.70
CA ASN A 65 7.37 -11.85 -6.98
C ASN A 65 6.46 -11.14 -7.99
N ASN A 66 6.99 -10.84 -9.16
CA ASN A 66 6.27 -10.08 -10.19
C ASN A 66 4.97 -10.76 -10.62
N GLU A 67 4.98 -12.07 -10.82
CA GLU A 67 3.78 -12.81 -11.25
C GLU A 67 2.69 -12.79 -10.18
N LEU A 68 3.07 -13.01 -8.92
CA LEU A 68 2.10 -12.98 -7.82
C LEU A 68 1.55 -11.57 -7.59
N LEU A 69 2.39 -10.55 -7.70
CA LEU A 69 1.93 -9.16 -7.54
C LEU A 69 0.87 -8.81 -8.59
N LYS A 70 1.07 -9.22 -9.84
CA LYS A 70 0.07 -9.05 -10.91
C LYS A 70 -1.22 -9.80 -10.60
N LEU A 71 -1.11 -11.01 -10.08
CA LEU A 71 -2.27 -11.80 -9.70
C LEU A 71 -3.05 -11.16 -8.56
N ILE A 72 -2.36 -10.64 -7.55
CA ILE A 72 -2.98 -9.93 -6.43
C ILE A 72 -3.73 -8.70 -6.95
N HIS A 73 -3.12 -7.94 -7.83
CA HIS A 73 -3.76 -6.79 -8.47
C HIS A 73 -5.03 -7.20 -9.21
N LYS A 74 -4.96 -8.26 -10.00
CA LYS A 74 -6.13 -8.78 -10.72
C LYS A 74 -7.25 -9.19 -9.77
N ARG A 75 -6.91 -9.86 -8.66
CA ARG A 75 -7.89 -10.26 -7.65
C ARG A 75 -8.62 -9.05 -7.06
N ALA A 76 -7.90 -7.97 -6.80
CA ALA A 76 -8.50 -6.74 -6.29
C ALA A 76 -9.43 -6.09 -7.32
N VAL A 77 -8.99 -5.99 -8.57
CA VAL A 77 -9.78 -5.42 -9.66
C VAL A 77 -11.05 -6.24 -9.88
N ASP A 78 -10.93 -7.57 -9.92
CA ASP A 78 -12.09 -8.47 -10.15
C ASP A 78 -13.12 -8.38 -9.01
N ARG A 79 -12.70 -8.00 -7.81
CA ARG A 79 -13.58 -7.82 -6.66
C ARG A 79 -14.05 -6.39 -6.48
N SER A 80 -13.70 -5.50 -7.39
CA SER A 80 -14.01 -4.06 -7.31
C SER A 80 -13.50 -3.42 -6.01
N VAL A 81 -12.38 -3.90 -5.51
CA VAL A 81 -11.70 -3.30 -4.36
C VAL A 81 -10.73 -2.24 -4.88
N GLU A 82 -10.96 -0.99 -4.48
CA GLU A 82 -10.07 0.10 -4.85
C GLU A 82 -8.79 0.02 -4.02
N ILE A 83 -7.66 -0.02 -4.69
CA ILE A 83 -6.34 -0.15 -4.06
C ILE A 83 -5.46 1.02 -4.43
N SER A 84 -4.40 1.24 -3.64
CA SER A 84 -3.30 2.13 -4.01
C SER A 84 -2.26 1.33 -4.76
N ILE A 85 -1.67 1.92 -5.79
CA ILE A 85 -0.61 1.25 -6.58
C ILE A 85 0.62 2.15 -6.70
N TYR A 86 1.77 1.51 -6.91
CA TYR A 86 3.01 2.18 -7.27
C TYR A 86 3.65 1.41 -8.42
N ILE A 87 3.94 2.10 -9.51
CA ILE A 87 4.56 1.48 -10.70
C ILE A 87 6.01 1.93 -10.85
N LYS A 88 6.79 1.12 -11.57
CA LYS A 88 8.22 1.35 -11.75
C LYS A 88 8.55 2.74 -12.28
N ASP A 89 7.76 3.23 -13.24
CA ASP A 89 7.95 4.54 -13.86
C ASP A 89 7.97 5.69 -12.85
N MET A 90 7.25 5.52 -11.74
CA MET A 90 7.11 6.56 -10.73
C MET A 90 8.41 6.86 -9.98
N PHE A 91 9.38 5.96 -10.02
CA PHE A 91 10.71 6.25 -9.45
C PHE A 91 11.45 7.36 -10.21
N ALA A 92 11.08 7.59 -11.46
CA ALA A 92 11.72 8.60 -12.32
C ALA A 92 10.91 9.90 -12.42
N THR A 93 9.75 9.98 -11.79
CA THR A 93 8.93 11.20 -11.79
C THR A 93 9.30 12.10 -10.62
N GLY A 94 9.00 13.38 -10.76
CA GLY A 94 9.29 14.37 -9.72
C GLY A 94 8.06 14.94 -9.04
N HIS A 95 6.85 14.61 -9.51
CA HIS A 95 5.62 15.17 -8.96
C HIS A 95 4.40 14.31 -9.31
N ASP A 96 3.32 14.58 -8.61
CA ASP A 96 2.09 13.79 -8.65
C ASP A 96 1.39 13.79 -10.02
N GLU A 97 1.42 14.91 -10.74
CA GLU A 97 0.83 14.97 -12.09
C GLU A 97 1.55 14.00 -13.05
N ALA A 98 2.88 13.96 -13.01
CA ALA A 98 3.66 13.02 -13.80
C ALA A 98 3.35 11.58 -13.43
N ASN A 99 3.07 11.30 -12.16
CA ASN A 99 2.64 9.97 -11.72
C ASN A 99 1.32 9.57 -12.37
N ARG A 100 0.34 10.48 -12.41
CA ARG A 100 -0.95 10.20 -13.07
C ARG A 100 -0.78 9.95 -14.56
N GLU A 101 0.05 10.75 -15.23
CA GLU A 101 0.32 10.58 -16.66
C GLU A 101 0.93 9.22 -16.95
N THR A 102 1.92 8.81 -16.18
CA THR A 102 2.59 7.53 -16.43
C THR A 102 1.66 6.35 -16.15
N VAL A 103 0.83 6.41 -15.11
CA VAL A 103 -0.16 5.35 -14.85
C VAL A 103 -1.17 5.27 -15.99
N SER A 104 -1.66 6.40 -16.49
CA SER A 104 -2.65 6.42 -17.58
C SER A 104 -2.10 5.95 -18.92
N SER A 105 -0.80 5.87 -19.08
CA SER A 105 -0.15 5.39 -20.31
C SER A 105 -0.10 3.87 -20.42
N HIS A 106 -0.49 3.15 -19.38
CA HIS A 106 -0.49 1.69 -19.33
C HIS A 106 -1.91 1.13 -19.26
N GLU A 107 -2.10 -0.04 -19.87
CA GLU A 107 -3.33 -0.79 -19.70
C GLU A 107 -3.30 -1.51 -18.33
N THR A 108 -4.48 -1.86 -17.81
CA THR A 108 -4.60 -2.51 -16.49
C THR A 108 -3.71 -3.76 -16.38
N ASP A 109 -3.73 -4.63 -17.39
CA ASP A 109 -3.02 -5.90 -17.34
C ASP A 109 -1.50 -5.78 -17.55
N THR A 110 -1.03 -4.62 -17.98
CA THR A 110 0.39 -4.41 -18.30
C THR A 110 1.05 -3.36 -17.41
N LEU A 111 0.39 -2.91 -16.35
CA LEU A 111 0.99 -2.00 -15.38
C LEU A 111 2.27 -2.62 -14.78
N PRO A 112 3.41 -1.91 -14.82
CA PRO A 112 4.66 -2.41 -14.23
C PRO A 112 4.67 -2.19 -12.70
N LEU A 113 3.83 -2.94 -12.00
CA LEU A 113 3.64 -2.79 -10.56
C LEU A 113 4.90 -3.15 -9.77
N VAL A 114 5.24 -2.33 -8.80
CA VAL A 114 6.29 -2.60 -7.81
C VAL A 114 5.74 -2.65 -6.39
N GLY A 115 4.49 -2.26 -6.20
CA GLY A 115 3.80 -2.37 -4.92
C GLY A 115 2.34 -1.98 -5.03
N LEU A 116 1.57 -2.45 -4.07
CA LEU A 116 0.17 -2.06 -3.91
C LEU A 116 -0.21 -2.11 -2.43
N ALA A 117 -1.30 -1.44 -2.10
CA ALA A 117 -1.83 -1.44 -0.74
C ALA A 117 -3.33 -1.43 -0.77
N LEU A 118 -3.93 -2.09 0.22
CA LEU A 118 -5.37 -2.14 0.35
C LEU A 118 -5.79 -2.19 1.82
N ARG A 119 -6.99 -1.73 2.07
CA ARG A 119 -7.67 -1.88 3.35
C ARG A 119 -9.08 -2.33 3.08
N GLU A 120 -9.46 -3.45 3.64
CA GLU A 120 -10.78 -4.04 3.46
C GLU A 120 -11.06 -4.96 4.64
N GLU A 121 -12.23 -5.60 4.66
CA GLU A 121 -12.53 -6.65 5.62
C GLU A 121 -11.42 -7.71 5.59
N ARG A 122 -11.03 -8.22 6.76
CA ARG A 122 -9.88 -9.13 6.90
C ARG A 122 -9.90 -10.32 5.96
N LYS A 123 -11.05 -10.97 5.81
CA LYS A 123 -11.19 -12.15 4.94
C LYS A 123 -10.96 -11.79 3.47
N ILE A 124 -11.41 -10.61 3.07
CA ILE A 124 -11.23 -10.12 1.69
C ILE A 124 -9.76 -9.83 1.42
N VAL A 125 -9.09 -9.15 2.34
CA VAL A 125 -7.65 -8.88 2.23
C VAL A 125 -6.87 -10.19 2.14
N ASP A 126 -7.18 -11.15 2.98
CA ASP A 126 -6.49 -12.45 3.01
C ASP A 126 -6.68 -13.21 1.68
N LYS A 127 -7.87 -13.16 1.08
CA LYS A 127 -8.13 -13.79 -0.21
C LYS A 127 -7.35 -13.10 -1.34
N ILE A 128 -7.33 -11.78 -1.35
CA ILE A 128 -6.65 -11.00 -2.38
C ILE A 128 -5.13 -11.21 -2.30
N THR A 129 -4.56 -11.18 -1.11
CA THR A 129 -3.10 -11.27 -0.91
C THR A 129 -2.57 -12.70 -0.79
N LYS A 130 -3.43 -13.72 -0.94
CA LYS A 130 -3.03 -15.12 -0.79
C LYS A 130 -1.79 -15.46 -1.60
N GLY A 131 -0.81 -16.05 -0.95
CA GLY A 131 0.47 -16.44 -1.55
C GLY A 131 1.61 -15.48 -1.21
N ALA A 132 1.31 -14.22 -0.87
CA ALA A 132 2.32 -13.28 -0.45
C ALA A 132 2.85 -13.66 0.93
N LYS A 133 4.15 -13.40 1.16
CA LYS A 133 4.83 -13.73 2.42
C LYS A 133 5.01 -12.48 3.26
N LEU A 134 5.02 -12.65 4.57
CA LEU A 134 5.41 -11.56 5.46
C LEU A 134 6.83 -11.11 5.10
N HIS A 135 7.02 -9.80 4.92
CA HIS A 135 8.31 -9.25 4.56
C HIS A 135 9.29 -9.42 5.72
N SER A 136 10.49 -9.95 5.41
CA SER A 136 11.53 -10.17 6.42
C SER A 136 12.20 -8.86 6.86
#